data_bd17ece3cee315e02c39ed5029ccc080
#
_entry.id   bd17ece3cee315e02c39ed5029ccc080
#
_cell.length_a   1.000
_cell.length_b   1.000
_cell.length_c   1.000
_cell.angle_alpha   90.00
_cell.angle_beta   90.00
_cell.angle_gamma   90.00
#
_symmetry.space_group_name_H-M   'P 1'
#
loop_
_entity.id
_entity.type
_entity.pdbx_description
1 polymer ?
#
loop_
_entity_poly.entity_id
_entity_poly.type
_entity_poly.pdbx_seq_one_letter_code
_entity_poly.pdbx_strand_id
1 'polypeptide(L)'
;MTSDLSFFIPYHGRAKVSLCVPECFNLYVCPPSCVRRVSIRALRNGTREAMGFLFLTEADVATGAYEECLVDAVVDALSSLPQAPRAFFIHLNCIDDFLGTDEDAALSALRARFPGVGFAVVHMNPIAADRGLSTGLRIHDRLYSLLEPAGRTDDAVNLVGNFVGLEADCELLQVLRAWGVNEVRQLFACKDYAAYQDLAASRLNVVLAHIGTYAAQNMQMRLGIPQVYAPVAYALDDVWEQYRAIGAALGFEGAAALDAAGPLLTAAEDEARAAVAQARAALGDTPVVVDSSAAMRPFALARALAGYGFNVQAVFALHEKDDDAENREWVDARLPGVVVVRSGRYEDIVRLDLPEDAVCVGFDSAYLLKARRFVDIQKDEGLFGFQAVRRLMEAMAAALASETAWR
;
A
#
# COMPACT_ATOMS: atom_id res chain seq x y z
N MET A 1 -18.16 16.90 -26.95
CA MET A 1 -17.65 15.81 -26.08
C MET A 1 -16.21 15.59 -26.49
N THR A 2 -15.28 16.11 -25.73
CA THR A 2 -13.86 15.75 -25.88
C THR A 2 -13.72 14.36 -25.27
N SER A 3 -13.44 13.35 -26.11
CA SER A 3 -13.09 12.01 -25.62
C SER A 3 -11.75 12.12 -24.91
N ASP A 4 -11.76 11.92 -23.60
CA ASP A 4 -10.51 11.80 -22.81
C ASP A 4 -9.81 10.50 -23.18
N LEU A 5 -8.95 10.57 -24.18
CA LEU A 5 -8.07 9.45 -24.54
C LEU A 5 -6.95 9.35 -23.50
N SER A 6 -6.84 8.20 -22.84
CA SER A 6 -5.76 7.90 -21.91
C SER A 6 -4.86 6.80 -22.45
N PHE A 7 -3.57 6.84 -22.11
CA PHE A 7 -2.67 5.74 -22.40
C PHE A 7 -3.05 4.52 -21.57
N PHE A 8 -3.01 3.33 -22.17
CA PHE A 8 -3.06 2.08 -21.44
C PHE A 8 -1.69 1.81 -20.83
N ILE A 9 -1.61 1.81 -19.51
CA ILE A 9 -0.42 1.42 -18.76
C ILE A 9 -0.62 -0.03 -18.31
N PRO A 10 0.24 -0.98 -18.74
CA PRO A 10 0.14 -2.37 -18.33
C PRO A 10 0.42 -2.49 -16.82
N TYR A 11 -0.25 -3.43 -16.16
CA TYR A 11 -0.02 -3.68 -14.76
C TYR A 11 1.41 -4.22 -14.54
N HIS A 12 2.20 -3.47 -13.81
CA HIS A 12 3.56 -3.80 -13.40
C HIS A 12 3.61 -3.87 -11.87
N GLY A 13 3.07 -4.90 -11.28
CA GLY A 13 3.03 -5.05 -9.82
C GLY A 13 3.71 -6.32 -9.37
N ARG A 14 4.61 -6.19 -8.39
CA ARG A 14 5.25 -7.31 -7.68
C ARG A 14 4.49 -7.71 -6.43
N ALA A 15 3.64 -6.80 -5.90
CA ALA A 15 2.94 -7.03 -4.65
C ALA A 15 2.10 -8.29 -4.70
N LYS A 16 2.38 -9.21 -3.80
CA LYS A 16 1.58 -10.40 -3.55
C LYS A 16 0.29 -10.05 -2.79
N VAL A 17 -0.35 -8.94 -3.19
CA VAL A 17 -1.57 -8.46 -2.55
C VAL A 17 -2.73 -9.29 -3.04
N SER A 18 -2.97 -10.39 -2.40
CA SER A 18 -4.28 -11.03 -2.45
C SER A 18 -4.44 -11.88 -1.22
N LEU A 19 -5.59 -11.73 -0.57
CA LEU A 19 -6.02 -12.65 0.47
C LEU A 19 -5.03 -12.72 1.65
N CYS A 20 -4.74 -11.54 2.24
CA CYS A 20 -3.73 -11.43 3.28
C CYS A 20 -4.10 -12.12 4.60
N VAL A 21 -5.40 -12.37 4.87
CA VAL A 21 -5.82 -13.08 6.08
C VAL A 21 -5.66 -14.58 5.86
N PRO A 22 -4.88 -15.28 6.70
CA PRO A 22 -4.71 -16.71 6.56
C PRO A 22 -6.00 -17.50 6.89
N GLU A 23 -6.10 -18.72 6.39
CA GLU A 23 -7.27 -19.58 6.55
C GLU A 23 -8.58 -18.91 6.16
N CYS A 24 -8.53 -17.95 5.20
CA CYS A 24 -9.70 -17.28 4.71
C CYS A 24 -10.17 -17.84 3.36
N PHE A 25 -11.46 -17.63 3.07
CA PHE A 25 -12.03 -17.78 1.74
C PHE A 25 -12.60 -16.45 1.28
N ASN A 26 -12.50 -16.16 -0.03
CA ASN A 26 -12.93 -14.91 -0.63
C ASN A 26 -13.94 -15.20 -1.74
N LEU A 27 -15.18 -14.80 -1.54
CA LEU A 27 -16.24 -14.88 -2.55
C LEU A 27 -16.39 -13.52 -3.24
N TYR A 28 -16.21 -13.48 -4.53
CA TYR A 28 -16.41 -12.29 -5.36
C TYR A 28 -17.78 -12.34 -6.03
N VAL A 29 -18.63 -11.38 -5.68
CA VAL A 29 -20.01 -11.24 -6.19
C VAL A 29 -20.03 -10.16 -7.23
N CYS A 30 -20.04 -10.52 -8.51
CA CYS A 30 -19.89 -9.53 -9.58
C CYS A 30 -20.13 -10.14 -10.98
N PRO A 31 -20.32 -9.31 -12.02
CA PRO A 31 -20.28 -9.79 -13.39
C PRO A 31 -18.93 -10.42 -13.77
N PRO A 32 -18.91 -11.37 -14.71
CA PRO A 32 -17.69 -12.08 -15.12
C PRO A 32 -16.53 -11.17 -15.56
N SER A 33 -16.84 -9.98 -16.11
CA SER A 33 -15.84 -9.01 -16.54
C SER A 33 -15.02 -8.41 -15.40
N CYS A 34 -15.58 -8.34 -14.19
CA CYS A 34 -14.95 -7.69 -13.05
C CYS A 34 -13.87 -8.55 -12.39
N VAL A 35 -13.90 -9.87 -12.55
CA VAL A 35 -12.99 -10.81 -11.86
C VAL A 35 -11.65 -11.03 -12.55
N ARG A 36 -11.48 -10.58 -13.78
CA ARG A 36 -10.29 -10.90 -14.59
C ARG A 36 -8.97 -10.58 -13.90
N ARG A 37 -8.85 -9.36 -13.32
CA ARG A 37 -7.61 -8.94 -12.64
C ARG A 37 -7.35 -9.75 -11.37
N VAL A 38 -8.40 -10.01 -10.61
CA VAL A 38 -8.33 -10.76 -9.35
C VAL A 38 -7.94 -12.21 -9.62
N SER A 39 -8.58 -12.85 -10.61
CA SER A 39 -8.30 -14.24 -11.01
C SER A 39 -6.85 -14.43 -11.49
N ILE A 40 -6.34 -13.52 -12.34
CA ILE A 40 -4.95 -13.57 -12.82
C ILE A 40 -3.97 -13.42 -11.64
N ARG A 41 -4.27 -12.52 -10.70
CA ARG A 41 -3.44 -12.34 -9.52
C ARG A 41 -3.44 -13.58 -8.63
N ALA A 42 -4.60 -14.17 -8.39
CA ALA A 42 -4.73 -15.40 -7.60
C ALA A 42 -3.94 -16.57 -8.20
N LEU A 43 -4.00 -16.73 -9.53
CA LEU A 43 -3.20 -17.73 -10.24
C LEU A 43 -1.70 -17.50 -10.07
N ARG A 44 -1.23 -16.25 -10.19
CA ARG A 44 0.19 -15.90 -10.02
C ARG A 44 0.70 -16.12 -8.59
N ASN A 45 -0.17 -15.91 -7.61
CA ASN A 45 0.18 -16.03 -6.19
C ASN A 45 -0.11 -17.42 -5.60
N GLY A 46 -0.66 -18.36 -6.39
CA GLY A 46 -1.01 -19.69 -5.89
C GLY A 46 -2.16 -19.71 -4.88
N THR A 47 -3.03 -18.67 -4.91
CA THR A 47 -4.15 -18.50 -3.93
C THR A 47 -5.52 -18.82 -4.55
N ARG A 48 -5.55 -19.48 -5.69
CA ARG A 48 -6.78 -19.82 -6.43
C ARG A 48 -7.80 -20.58 -5.59
N GLU A 49 -7.33 -21.49 -4.74
CA GLU A 49 -8.20 -22.36 -3.94
C GLU A 49 -8.90 -21.64 -2.78
N ALA A 50 -8.40 -20.45 -2.43
CA ALA A 50 -8.98 -19.61 -1.40
C ALA A 50 -9.98 -18.57 -1.95
N MET A 51 -10.51 -18.78 -3.17
CA MET A 51 -11.45 -17.86 -3.79
C MET A 51 -12.51 -18.55 -4.61
N GLY A 52 -13.70 -17.93 -4.65
CA GLY A 52 -14.84 -18.30 -5.48
C GLY A 52 -15.49 -17.10 -6.11
N PHE A 53 -16.40 -17.37 -7.05
CA PHE A 53 -17.12 -16.33 -7.78
C PHE A 53 -18.61 -16.66 -7.83
N LEU A 54 -19.44 -15.70 -7.41
CA LEU A 54 -20.84 -15.66 -7.73
C LEU A 54 -21.03 -14.69 -8.90
N PHE A 55 -21.32 -15.23 -10.08
CA PHE A 55 -21.57 -14.41 -11.26
C PHE A 55 -23.01 -13.95 -11.30
N LEU A 56 -23.20 -12.65 -11.20
CA LEU A 56 -24.49 -12.02 -11.30
C LEU A 56 -24.96 -11.92 -12.74
N THR A 57 -26.22 -12.27 -12.98
CA THR A 57 -26.91 -12.07 -14.26
C THR A 57 -27.82 -10.85 -14.18
N GLU A 58 -28.25 -10.36 -15.34
CA GLU A 58 -29.26 -9.29 -15.42
C GLU A 58 -30.58 -9.71 -14.77
N ALA A 59 -30.92 -11.00 -14.82
CA ALA A 59 -32.14 -11.53 -14.21
C ALA A 59 -32.07 -11.47 -12.67
N ASP A 60 -30.94 -11.79 -12.05
CA ASP A 60 -30.75 -11.74 -10.60
C ASP A 60 -30.94 -10.32 -10.06
N VAL A 61 -30.45 -9.34 -10.83
CA VAL A 61 -30.61 -7.92 -10.51
C VAL A 61 -32.05 -7.45 -10.70
N ALA A 62 -32.69 -7.83 -11.83
CA ALA A 62 -34.04 -7.36 -12.17
C ALA A 62 -35.13 -7.96 -11.28
N THR A 63 -34.96 -9.17 -10.78
CA THR A 63 -35.94 -9.87 -9.95
C THR A 63 -35.85 -9.53 -8.45
N GLY A 64 -34.78 -8.87 -8.03
CA GLY A 64 -34.51 -8.61 -6.60
C GLY A 64 -34.07 -9.85 -5.83
N ALA A 65 -33.75 -10.96 -6.51
CA ALA A 65 -33.31 -12.20 -5.88
C ALA A 65 -31.84 -12.16 -5.39
N TYR A 66 -31.20 -11.01 -5.51
CA TYR A 66 -29.78 -10.83 -5.25
C TYR A 66 -29.35 -11.21 -3.81
N GLU A 67 -30.10 -10.77 -2.80
CA GLU A 67 -29.78 -11.03 -1.39
C GLU A 67 -29.88 -12.51 -1.03
N GLU A 68 -30.95 -13.19 -1.50
CA GLU A 68 -31.13 -14.62 -1.31
C GLU A 68 -29.99 -15.40 -2.00
N CYS A 69 -29.70 -15.04 -3.25
CA CYS A 69 -28.60 -15.65 -4.01
C CYS A 69 -27.25 -15.47 -3.30
N LEU A 70 -27.01 -14.33 -2.66
CA LEU A 70 -25.77 -14.07 -1.91
C LEU A 70 -25.60 -15.02 -0.72
N VAL A 71 -26.64 -15.15 0.10
CA VAL A 71 -26.60 -16.05 1.29
C VAL A 71 -26.43 -17.50 0.84
N ASP A 72 -27.21 -17.94 -0.15
CA ASP A 72 -27.17 -19.30 -0.69
C ASP A 72 -25.77 -19.62 -1.29
N ALA A 73 -25.19 -18.69 -2.03
CA ALA A 73 -23.84 -18.87 -2.59
C ALA A 73 -22.75 -19.01 -1.51
N VAL A 74 -22.86 -18.29 -0.41
CA VAL A 74 -21.95 -18.45 0.74
C VAL A 74 -22.12 -19.81 1.38
N VAL A 75 -23.37 -20.26 1.55
CA VAL A 75 -23.69 -21.59 2.09
C VAL A 75 -23.15 -22.71 1.21
N ASP A 76 -23.36 -22.59 -0.11
CA ASP A 76 -22.86 -23.57 -1.09
C ASP A 76 -21.33 -23.62 -1.13
N ALA A 77 -20.69 -22.44 -1.10
CA ALA A 77 -19.25 -22.36 -1.02
C ALA A 77 -18.70 -23.05 0.24
N LEU A 78 -19.23 -22.73 1.41
CA LEU A 78 -18.83 -23.35 2.67
C LEU A 78 -19.07 -24.86 2.70
N SER A 79 -20.18 -25.32 2.08
CA SER A 79 -20.52 -26.74 2.03
C SER A 79 -19.61 -27.53 1.06
N SER A 80 -19.04 -26.85 0.07
CA SER A 80 -18.16 -27.44 -0.94
C SER A 80 -16.70 -27.47 -0.56
N LEU A 81 -16.30 -26.70 0.45
CA LEU A 81 -14.92 -26.65 0.93
C LEU A 81 -14.57 -27.90 1.77
N PRO A 82 -13.37 -28.48 1.60
CA PRO A 82 -12.94 -29.64 2.37
C PRO A 82 -12.80 -29.34 3.86
N GLN A 83 -12.56 -28.10 4.21
CA GLN A 83 -12.49 -27.58 5.60
C GLN A 83 -13.08 -26.18 5.63
N ALA A 84 -13.89 -25.91 6.66
CA ALA A 84 -14.44 -24.57 6.86
C ALA A 84 -13.31 -23.56 7.13
N PRO A 85 -13.30 -22.42 6.46
CA PRO A 85 -12.32 -21.36 6.71
C PRO A 85 -12.59 -20.69 8.06
N ARG A 86 -11.56 -20.05 8.63
CA ARG A 86 -11.72 -19.25 9.85
C ARG A 86 -12.29 -17.86 9.55
N ALA A 87 -12.06 -17.36 8.33
CA ALA A 87 -12.56 -16.09 7.85
C ALA A 87 -13.16 -16.23 6.45
N PHE A 88 -14.26 -15.52 6.20
CA PHE A 88 -14.94 -15.49 4.91
C PHE A 88 -15.19 -14.04 4.51
N PHE A 89 -14.56 -13.61 3.41
CA PHE A 89 -14.72 -12.27 2.86
C PHE A 89 -15.67 -12.30 1.66
N ILE A 90 -16.70 -11.48 1.70
CA ILE A 90 -17.67 -11.31 0.63
C ILE A 90 -17.35 -10.01 -0.08
N HIS A 91 -16.82 -10.10 -1.30
CA HIS A 91 -16.44 -8.94 -2.09
C HIS A 91 -17.58 -8.53 -3.01
N LEU A 92 -18.25 -7.44 -2.66
CA LEU A 92 -19.33 -6.86 -3.44
C LEU A 92 -18.81 -5.84 -4.45
N ASN A 93 -19.38 -5.81 -5.63
CA ASN A 93 -19.04 -4.85 -6.67
C ASN A 93 -19.97 -3.63 -6.68
N CYS A 94 -19.80 -2.74 -7.66
CA CYS A 94 -20.57 -1.52 -7.77
C CYS A 94 -22.08 -1.71 -8.02
N ILE A 95 -22.53 -2.90 -8.44
CA ILE A 95 -23.96 -3.18 -8.62
C ILE A 95 -24.66 -3.21 -7.26
N ASP A 96 -24.00 -3.75 -6.24
CA ASP A 96 -24.53 -3.81 -4.88
C ASP A 96 -24.86 -2.42 -4.31
N ASP A 97 -23.98 -1.45 -4.55
CA ASP A 97 -24.20 -0.06 -4.09
C ASP A 97 -25.46 0.57 -4.70
N PHE A 98 -25.93 0.08 -5.86
CA PHE A 98 -27.20 0.51 -6.47
C PHE A 98 -28.41 -0.27 -5.95
N LEU A 99 -28.21 -1.53 -5.54
CA LEU A 99 -29.28 -2.39 -5.06
C LEU A 99 -29.62 -2.13 -3.58
N GLY A 100 -28.63 -1.66 -2.81
CA GLY A 100 -28.82 -1.34 -1.39
C GLY A 100 -29.09 -2.58 -0.53
N THR A 101 -28.27 -3.63 -0.72
CA THR A 101 -28.36 -4.90 0.02
C THR A 101 -28.33 -4.68 1.53
N ASP A 102 -29.21 -5.36 2.26
CA ASP A 102 -29.17 -5.41 3.72
C ASP A 102 -28.04 -6.36 4.18
N GLU A 103 -26.82 -5.82 4.23
CA GLU A 103 -25.64 -6.59 4.65
C GLU A 103 -25.71 -7.08 6.08
N ASP A 104 -26.31 -6.31 6.97
CA ASP A 104 -26.41 -6.66 8.38
C ASP A 104 -27.35 -7.87 8.58
N ALA A 105 -28.45 -7.92 7.84
CA ALA A 105 -29.35 -9.08 7.83
C ALA A 105 -28.64 -10.31 7.26
N ALA A 106 -27.96 -10.18 6.11
CA ALA A 106 -27.23 -11.29 5.49
C ALA A 106 -26.11 -11.82 6.39
N LEU A 107 -25.27 -10.92 6.94
CA LEU A 107 -24.21 -11.32 7.88
C LEU A 107 -24.74 -11.94 9.16
N SER A 108 -25.86 -11.45 9.70
CA SER A 108 -26.50 -12.00 10.88
C SER A 108 -26.96 -13.44 10.64
N ALA A 109 -27.61 -13.71 9.51
CA ALA A 109 -28.05 -15.04 9.10
C ALA A 109 -26.86 -16.01 8.93
N LEU A 110 -25.78 -15.56 8.29
CA LEU A 110 -24.56 -16.36 8.08
C LEU A 110 -23.85 -16.67 9.41
N ARG A 111 -23.69 -15.70 10.30
CA ARG A 111 -23.08 -15.88 11.63
C ARG A 111 -23.88 -16.86 12.50
N ALA A 112 -25.21 -16.79 12.44
CA ALA A 112 -26.07 -17.73 13.17
C ALA A 112 -25.90 -19.17 12.66
N ARG A 113 -25.71 -19.36 11.34
CA ARG A 113 -25.57 -20.68 10.73
C ARG A 113 -24.15 -21.25 10.84
N PHE A 114 -23.12 -20.39 10.85
CA PHE A 114 -21.71 -20.77 10.89
C PHE A 114 -20.93 -20.01 11.99
N PRO A 115 -21.20 -20.29 13.27
CA PRO A 115 -20.65 -19.51 14.39
C PRO A 115 -19.13 -19.61 14.54
N GLY A 116 -18.48 -20.57 13.86
CA GLY A 116 -17.02 -20.72 13.84
C GLY A 116 -16.29 -19.94 12.73
N VAL A 117 -17.04 -19.21 11.89
CA VAL A 117 -16.50 -18.46 10.75
C VAL A 117 -16.70 -16.96 10.96
N GLY A 118 -15.62 -16.19 10.88
CA GLY A 118 -15.68 -14.72 10.85
C GLY A 118 -16.11 -14.23 9.47
N PHE A 119 -17.18 -13.45 9.37
CA PHE A 119 -17.66 -12.89 8.09
C PHE A 119 -17.40 -11.40 8.00
N ALA A 120 -16.90 -10.94 6.84
CA ALA A 120 -16.73 -9.53 6.52
C ALA A 120 -17.15 -9.24 5.07
N VAL A 121 -17.84 -8.11 4.87
CA VAL A 121 -18.17 -7.59 3.54
C VAL A 121 -17.13 -6.56 3.11
N VAL A 122 -16.72 -6.63 1.86
CA VAL A 122 -15.72 -5.76 1.23
C VAL A 122 -16.31 -5.12 -0.01
N HIS A 123 -16.53 -3.82 0.01
CA HIS A 123 -16.99 -3.07 -1.16
C HIS A 123 -15.85 -2.74 -2.11
N MET A 124 -15.97 -3.17 -3.36
CA MET A 124 -14.96 -2.97 -4.40
C MET A 124 -15.31 -1.84 -5.38
N ASN A 125 -16.28 -0.99 -5.07
CA ASN A 125 -16.68 0.09 -5.96
C ASN A 125 -15.59 1.19 -6.02
N PRO A 126 -14.90 1.38 -7.15
CA PRO A 126 -13.87 2.41 -7.28
C PRO A 126 -14.44 3.82 -7.44
N ILE A 127 -15.74 3.95 -7.70
CA ILE A 127 -16.41 5.23 -8.00
C ILE A 127 -17.03 5.82 -6.72
N ALA A 128 -17.48 4.97 -5.79
CA ALA A 128 -18.08 5.41 -4.55
C ALA A 128 -17.03 5.89 -3.56
N ALA A 129 -16.90 7.19 -3.43
CA ALA A 129 -16.19 7.83 -2.31
C ALA A 129 -17.21 8.15 -1.21
N ASP A 130 -17.56 7.16 -0.39
CA ASP A 130 -18.44 7.39 0.74
C ASP A 130 -17.70 8.17 1.82
N ARG A 131 -18.25 9.31 2.25
CA ARG A 131 -17.71 10.19 3.30
C ARG A 131 -16.24 10.59 3.11
N GLY A 132 -15.77 10.72 1.86
CA GLY A 132 -14.38 11.09 1.57
C GLY A 132 -13.36 9.96 1.70
N LEU A 133 -13.78 8.73 2.07
CA LEU A 133 -12.87 7.58 2.17
C LEU A 133 -12.73 6.87 0.81
N SER A 134 -11.49 6.69 0.37
CA SER A 134 -11.23 5.93 -0.85
C SER A 134 -11.54 4.45 -0.66
N THR A 135 -11.91 3.77 -1.75
CA THR A 135 -12.15 2.32 -1.75
C THR A 135 -10.95 1.54 -1.19
N GLY A 136 -9.72 1.98 -1.49
CA GLY A 136 -8.51 1.35 -0.97
C GLY A 136 -8.42 1.38 0.56
N LEU A 137 -8.72 2.52 1.19
CA LEU A 137 -8.75 2.66 2.66
C LEU A 137 -9.78 1.71 3.28
N ARG A 138 -10.98 1.62 2.70
CA ARG A 138 -12.04 0.73 3.17
C ARG A 138 -11.67 -0.74 3.04
N ILE A 139 -11.15 -1.15 1.88
CA ILE A 139 -10.71 -2.54 1.67
C ILE A 139 -9.61 -2.90 2.67
N HIS A 140 -8.63 -2.01 2.88
CA HIS A 140 -7.54 -2.26 3.81
C HIS A 140 -8.05 -2.39 5.26
N ASP A 141 -8.98 -1.54 5.68
CA ASP A 141 -9.63 -1.65 7.00
C ASP A 141 -10.34 -3.00 7.19
N ARG A 142 -11.07 -3.47 6.18
CA ARG A 142 -11.79 -4.75 6.26
C ARG A 142 -10.87 -5.94 6.52
N LEU A 143 -9.61 -5.89 6.12
CA LEU A 143 -8.63 -6.95 6.43
C LEU A 143 -8.33 -7.07 7.94
N TYR A 144 -8.56 -6.02 8.72
CA TYR A 144 -8.39 -6.02 10.17
C TYR A 144 -9.72 -6.07 10.94
N SER A 145 -10.86 -6.10 10.24
CA SER A 145 -12.18 -6.01 10.85
C SER A 145 -12.56 -7.24 11.70
N LEU A 146 -11.94 -8.39 11.42
CA LEU A 146 -12.19 -9.66 12.13
C LEU A 146 -11.25 -9.88 13.33
N LEU A 147 -10.39 -8.92 13.65
CA LEU A 147 -9.59 -8.97 14.87
C LEU A 147 -10.51 -8.81 16.09
N GLU A 148 -10.33 -9.66 17.07
CA GLU A 148 -11.07 -9.62 18.35
C GLU A 148 -10.19 -9.05 19.45
N PRO A 149 -10.77 -8.37 20.47
CA PRO A 149 -10.00 -7.90 21.63
C PRO A 149 -9.23 -9.04 22.30
N ALA A 150 -7.90 -8.95 22.34
CA ALA A 150 -7.06 -10.03 22.87
C ALA A 150 -7.13 -10.19 24.40
N GLY A 151 -7.70 -9.21 25.13
CA GLY A 151 -7.71 -9.20 26.59
C GLY A 151 -6.32 -9.05 27.25
N ARG A 152 -5.27 -8.87 26.45
CA ARG A 152 -3.87 -8.65 26.86
C ARG A 152 -3.19 -7.70 25.88
N THR A 153 -2.15 -7.04 26.35
CA THR A 153 -1.22 -6.31 25.51
C THR A 153 0.17 -6.90 25.70
N ASP A 154 0.90 -7.09 24.63
CA ASP A 154 2.28 -7.59 24.65
C ASP A 154 3.28 -6.54 24.09
N ASP A 155 4.56 -6.90 23.99
CA ASP A 155 5.63 -5.99 23.52
C ASP A 155 5.78 -5.97 21.99
N ALA A 156 4.83 -6.54 21.26
CA ALA A 156 4.87 -6.54 19.80
C ALA A 156 4.40 -5.21 19.21
N VAL A 157 4.85 -4.94 17.99
CA VAL A 157 4.43 -3.79 17.18
C VAL A 157 3.89 -4.29 15.85
N ASN A 158 2.75 -3.76 15.42
CA ASN A 158 2.23 -4.01 14.08
C ASN A 158 2.79 -2.99 13.08
N LEU A 159 3.19 -3.45 11.90
CA LEU A 159 3.37 -2.60 10.73
C LEU A 159 2.10 -2.67 9.88
N VAL A 160 1.48 -1.51 9.64
CA VAL A 160 0.19 -1.39 8.96
C VAL A 160 0.32 -0.53 7.70
N GLY A 161 -0.36 -0.93 6.63
CA GLY A 161 -0.35 -0.16 5.37
C GLY A 161 0.66 -0.66 4.34
N ASN A 162 1.47 -1.67 4.67
CA ASN A 162 2.36 -2.35 3.74
C ASN A 162 1.77 -3.70 3.30
N PHE A 163 2.18 -4.15 2.13
CA PHE A 163 1.78 -5.45 1.56
C PHE A 163 2.99 -6.35 1.27
N VAL A 164 4.17 -5.83 1.45
CA VAL A 164 5.45 -6.54 1.30
C VAL A 164 6.27 -6.28 2.56
N GLY A 165 6.99 -7.28 3.03
CA GLY A 165 7.88 -7.14 4.19
C GLY A 165 8.95 -6.09 3.96
N LEU A 166 9.36 -5.44 5.04
CA LEU A 166 10.56 -4.64 4.99
C LEU A 166 11.75 -5.50 4.59
N GLU A 167 12.67 -4.94 3.84
CA GLU A 167 13.91 -5.61 3.50
C GLU A 167 14.69 -5.99 4.77
N ALA A 168 15.40 -7.11 4.72
CA ALA A 168 16.07 -7.67 5.91
C ALA A 168 17.15 -6.76 6.50
N ASP A 169 17.71 -5.86 5.68
CA ASP A 169 18.71 -4.86 6.06
C ASP A 169 18.10 -3.53 6.52
N CYS A 170 16.78 -3.43 6.65
CA CYS A 170 16.13 -2.25 7.19
C CYS A 170 16.46 -2.07 8.67
N GLU A 171 17.06 -0.94 9.01
CA GLU A 171 17.47 -0.61 10.37
C GLU A 171 16.30 -0.54 11.35
N LEU A 172 15.07 -0.25 10.91
CA LEU A 172 13.89 -0.19 11.78
C LEU A 172 13.74 -1.45 12.64
N LEU A 173 14.01 -2.63 12.07
CA LEU A 173 13.87 -3.89 12.80
C LEU A 173 14.88 -4.00 13.95
N GLN A 174 16.09 -3.46 13.78
CA GLN A 174 17.11 -3.42 14.81
C GLN A 174 16.83 -2.34 15.85
N VAL A 175 16.37 -1.17 15.40
CA VAL A 175 15.97 -0.05 16.26
C VAL A 175 14.80 -0.45 17.16
N LEU A 176 13.77 -1.09 16.63
CA LEU A 176 12.64 -1.59 17.41
C LEU A 176 13.09 -2.60 18.48
N ARG A 177 14.03 -3.49 18.14
CA ARG A 177 14.63 -4.41 19.14
C ARG A 177 15.38 -3.68 20.23
N ALA A 178 16.16 -2.65 19.87
CA ALA A 178 16.87 -1.81 20.85
C ALA A 178 15.90 -1.06 21.79
N TRP A 179 14.70 -0.78 21.33
CA TRP A 179 13.59 -0.22 22.12
C TRP A 179 12.72 -1.27 22.84
N GLY A 180 13.19 -2.53 22.91
CA GLY A 180 12.50 -3.60 23.65
C GLY A 180 11.28 -4.19 22.95
N VAL A 181 11.15 -3.97 21.62
CA VAL A 181 10.12 -4.64 20.83
C VAL A 181 10.61 -6.05 20.49
N ASN A 182 9.92 -7.06 21.05
CA ASN A 182 10.32 -8.45 20.88
C ASN A 182 9.87 -9.04 19.54
N GLU A 183 8.77 -8.54 18.99
CA GLU A 183 8.16 -9.05 17.76
C GLU A 183 7.60 -7.92 16.91
N VAL A 184 7.85 -7.98 15.61
CA VAL A 184 7.23 -7.10 14.61
C VAL A 184 6.25 -7.94 13.80
N ARG A 185 4.97 -7.58 13.87
CA ARG A 185 3.86 -8.29 13.22
C ARG A 185 3.40 -7.56 11.97
N GLN A 186 3.05 -8.33 10.97
CA GLN A 186 2.55 -7.81 9.70
C GLN A 186 1.49 -8.77 9.16
N LEU A 187 0.37 -8.24 8.71
CA LEU A 187 -0.76 -9.05 8.26
C LEU A 187 -0.36 -10.11 7.22
N PHE A 188 0.39 -9.73 6.20
CA PHE A 188 0.80 -10.65 5.12
C PHE A 188 1.83 -11.70 5.57
N ALA A 189 2.45 -11.54 6.74
CA ALA A 189 3.41 -12.49 7.32
C ALA A 189 2.75 -13.46 8.31
N CYS A 190 1.46 -13.28 8.62
CA CYS A 190 0.71 -14.21 9.47
C CYS A 190 0.60 -15.57 8.77
N LYS A 191 1.09 -16.62 9.44
CA LYS A 191 1.12 -18.00 8.90
C LYS A 191 -0.17 -18.77 9.15
N ASP A 192 -0.96 -18.38 10.13
CA ASP A 192 -2.23 -18.98 10.52
C ASP A 192 -3.17 -17.91 11.11
N TYR A 193 -4.44 -18.29 11.33
CA TYR A 193 -5.45 -17.38 11.86
C TYR A 193 -5.17 -16.96 13.33
N ALA A 194 -4.46 -17.77 14.09
CA ALA A 194 -4.04 -17.41 15.45
C ALA A 194 -3.01 -16.27 15.41
N ALA A 195 -2.00 -16.36 14.53
CA ALA A 195 -1.05 -15.27 14.30
C ALA A 195 -1.72 -13.99 13.77
N TYR A 196 -2.80 -14.11 12.99
CA TYR A 196 -3.61 -12.96 12.60
C TYR A 196 -4.30 -12.34 13.83
N GLN A 197 -4.92 -13.14 14.69
CA GLN A 197 -5.57 -12.64 15.91
C GLN A 197 -4.57 -12.02 16.90
N ASP A 198 -3.33 -12.48 16.94
CA ASP A 198 -2.26 -11.90 17.78
C ASP A 198 -1.93 -10.44 17.41
N LEU A 199 -2.26 -9.96 16.21
CA LEU A 199 -2.18 -8.53 15.86
C LEU A 199 -2.97 -7.65 16.85
N ALA A 200 -4.07 -8.18 17.41
CA ALA A 200 -4.90 -7.47 18.39
C ALA A 200 -4.24 -7.29 19.77
N ALA A 201 -3.17 -8.03 20.06
CA ALA A 201 -2.43 -7.94 21.33
C ALA A 201 -1.26 -6.95 21.30
N SER A 202 -0.92 -6.41 20.13
CA SER A 202 0.24 -5.52 19.97
C SER A 202 0.06 -4.19 20.68
N ARG A 203 1.17 -3.63 21.18
CA ARG A 203 1.16 -2.37 21.94
C ARG A 203 1.09 -1.12 21.09
N LEU A 204 1.41 -1.21 19.78
CA LEU A 204 1.45 -0.07 18.86
C LEU A 204 1.22 -0.51 17.41
N ASN A 205 0.49 0.29 16.66
CA ASN A 205 0.42 0.24 15.20
C ASN A 205 1.33 1.31 14.60
N VAL A 206 2.38 0.93 13.89
CA VAL A 206 3.19 1.83 13.06
C VAL A 206 2.62 1.80 11.64
N VAL A 207 2.06 2.92 11.21
CA VAL A 207 1.38 3.03 9.91
C VAL A 207 2.36 3.55 8.87
N LEU A 208 2.75 2.68 7.94
CA LEU A 208 3.81 2.95 6.96
C LEU A 208 3.31 3.64 5.68
N ALA A 209 2.01 3.61 5.43
CA ALA A 209 1.42 4.24 4.25
C ALA A 209 -0.01 4.70 4.53
N HIS A 210 -0.44 5.73 3.79
CA HIS A 210 -1.78 6.33 3.93
C HIS A 210 -2.92 5.29 3.88
N ILE A 211 -2.78 4.25 3.05
CA ILE A 211 -3.79 3.19 2.94
C ILE A 211 -4.09 2.47 4.27
N GLY A 212 -3.14 2.47 5.21
CA GLY A 212 -3.29 1.85 6.54
C GLY A 212 -3.94 2.74 7.59
N THR A 213 -4.07 4.04 7.34
CA THR A 213 -4.49 5.01 8.38
C THR A 213 -5.87 4.72 8.94
N TYR A 214 -6.84 4.47 8.08
CA TYR A 214 -8.22 4.20 8.49
C TYR A 214 -8.33 2.88 9.28
N ALA A 215 -7.63 1.84 8.84
CA ALA A 215 -7.56 0.57 9.57
C ALA A 215 -6.95 0.75 10.98
N ALA A 216 -5.85 1.48 11.08
CA ALA A 216 -5.20 1.74 12.36
C ALA A 216 -6.08 2.58 13.31
N GLN A 217 -6.82 3.57 12.79
CA GLN A 217 -7.80 4.35 13.56
C GLN A 217 -8.91 3.43 14.12
N ASN A 218 -9.46 2.55 13.30
CA ASN A 218 -10.48 1.58 13.72
C ASN A 218 -9.93 0.56 14.71
N MET A 219 -8.70 0.08 14.55
CA MET A 219 -8.03 -0.77 15.53
C MET A 219 -7.84 -0.02 16.87
N GLN A 220 -7.48 1.25 16.83
CA GLN A 220 -7.38 2.06 18.04
C GLN A 220 -8.73 2.19 18.75
N MET A 221 -9.81 2.46 18.02
CA MET A 221 -11.16 2.61 18.60
C MET A 221 -11.70 1.29 19.15
N ARG A 222 -11.52 0.17 18.42
CA ARG A 222 -12.11 -1.13 18.79
C ARG A 222 -11.25 -1.94 19.74
N LEU A 223 -9.93 -1.89 19.57
CA LEU A 223 -8.98 -2.77 20.26
C LEU A 223 -8.12 -2.02 21.27
N GLY A 224 -8.16 -0.67 21.26
CA GLY A 224 -7.35 0.16 22.15
C GLY A 224 -5.87 0.24 21.77
N ILE A 225 -5.46 -0.20 20.57
CA ILE A 225 -4.07 -0.18 20.13
C ILE A 225 -3.72 1.23 19.62
N PRO A 226 -2.82 1.97 20.28
CA PRO A 226 -2.40 3.28 19.80
C PRO A 226 -1.71 3.17 18.44
N GLN A 227 -1.65 4.31 17.71
CA GLN A 227 -1.03 4.33 16.41
C GLN A 227 -0.09 5.51 16.24
N VAL A 228 0.90 5.35 15.37
CA VAL A 228 1.77 6.42 14.86
C VAL A 228 1.85 6.34 13.35
N TYR A 229 1.61 7.47 12.67
CA TYR A 229 1.78 7.57 11.23
C TYR A 229 3.22 7.92 10.91
N ALA A 230 3.92 7.01 10.25
CA ALA A 230 5.31 7.13 9.87
C ALA A 230 5.49 6.63 8.41
N PRO A 231 4.98 7.38 7.40
CA PRO A 231 5.09 6.98 6.00
C PRO A 231 6.54 7.06 5.54
N VAL A 232 6.91 6.31 4.50
CA VAL A 232 8.27 6.33 3.96
C VAL A 232 8.72 7.77 3.69
N ALA A 233 9.88 8.14 4.22
CA ALA A 233 10.53 9.43 4.03
C ALA A 233 11.76 9.32 3.14
N TYR A 234 12.06 10.38 2.40
CA TYR A 234 13.15 10.40 1.42
C TYR A 234 14.22 11.43 1.76
N ALA A 235 13.93 12.41 2.63
CA ALA A 235 14.92 13.32 3.18
C ALA A 235 15.45 12.80 4.51
N LEU A 236 16.77 12.89 4.74
CA LEU A 236 17.40 12.35 5.95
C LEU A 236 16.83 12.94 7.25
N ASP A 237 16.53 14.25 7.24
CA ASP A 237 15.93 14.91 8.40
C ASP A 237 14.51 14.39 8.69
N ASP A 238 13.71 14.12 7.64
CA ASP A 238 12.36 13.56 7.78
C ASP A 238 12.42 12.13 8.32
N VAL A 239 13.47 11.35 7.97
CA VAL A 239 13.70 10.00 8.54
C VAL A 239 13.97 10.08 10.04
N TRP A 240 14.76 11.05 10.49
CA TRP A 240 14.97 11.29 11.92
C TRP A 240 13.67 11.61 12.65
N GLU A 241 12.81 12.47 12.06
CA GLU A 241 11.50 12.78 12.65
C GLU A 241 10.61 11.52 12.75
N GLN A 242 10.65 10.64 11.75
CA GLN A 242 9.93 9.36 11.84
C GLN A 242 10.38 8.53 13.03
N TYR A 243 11.69 8.36 13.22
CA TYR A 243 12.21 7.58 14.35
C TYR A 243 11.89 8.23 15.69
N ARG A 244 11.93 9.56 15.79
CA ARG A 244 11.49 10.27 16.99
C ARG A 244 10.01 10.03 17.29
N ALA A 245 9.16 10.08 16.27
CA ALA A 245 7.73 9.84 16.42
C ALA A 245 7.42 8.40 16.86
N ILE A 246 8.09 7.40 16.27
CA ILE A 246 7.94 6.00 16.67
C ILE A 246 8.44 5.78 18.09
N GLY A 247 9.62 6.33 18.44
CA GLY A 247 10.17 6.24 19.79
C GLY A 247 9.25 6.86 20.84
N ALA A 248 8.72 8.05 20.59
CA ALA A 248 7.77 8.72 21.48
C ALA A 248 6.48 7.88 21.65
N ALA A 249 5.94 7.31 20.58
CA ALA A 249 4.78 6.43 20.64
C ALA A 249 5.02 5.13 21.45
N LEU A 250 6.28 4.71 21.54
CA LEU A 250 6.72 3.58 22.38
C LEU A 250 7.03 3.98 23.84
N GLY A 251 6.89 5.26 24.18
CA GLY A 251 7.15 5.79 25.52
C GLY A 251 8.60 6.23 25.76
N PHE A 252 9.40 6.33 24.71
CA PHE A 252 10.74 6.90 24.79
C PHE A 252 10.68 8.40 24.45
N GLU A 253 10.94 9.25 25.42
CA GLU A 253 10.92 10.71 25.24
C GLU A 253 12.34 11.28 25.20
N GLY A 254 12.55 12.30 24.36
CA GLY A 254 13.78 13.07 24.29
C GLY A 254 15.04 12.26 23.99
N ALA A 255 16.13 12.53 24.73
CA ALA A 255 17.42 11.88 24.52
C ALA A 255 17.38 10.36 24.76
N ALA A 256 16.54 9.87 25.68
CA ALA A 256 16.46 8.46 26.01
C ALA A 256 15.99 7.59 24.81
N ALA A 257 15.18 8.14 23.92
CA ALA A 257 14.79 7.43 22.67
C ALA A 257 15.98 7.17 21.76
N LEU A 258 16.96 8.09 21.78
CA LEU A 258 18.11 8.02 20.88
C LEU A 258 19.31 7.30 21.54
N ASP A 259 19.37 7.21 22.88
CA ASP A 259 20.51 6.62 23.57
C ASP A 259 20.72 5.15 23.20
N ALA A 260 19.65 4.35 23.11
CA ALA A 260 19.73 2.94 22.76
C ALA A 260 19.86 2.68 21.25
N ALA A 261 19.21 3.49 20.42
CA ALA A 261 19.12 3.32 18.98
C ALA A 261 20.05 4.28 18.20
N GLY A 262 20.58 5.32 18.84
CA GLY A 262 21.37 6.37 18.21
C GLY A 262 22.56 5.85 17.38
N PRO A 263 23.40 4.95 17.89
CA PRO A 263 24.50 4.39 17.10
C PRO A 263 24.04 3.66 15.84
N LEU A 264 22.91 2.94 15.90
CA LEU A 264 22.33 2.23 14.75
C LEU A 264 21.81 3.23 13.71
N LEU A 265 21.10 4.26 14.16
CA LEU A 265 20.51 5.29 13.29
C LEU A 265 21.62 6.15 12.64
N THR A 266 22.65 6.53 13.40
CA THR A 266 23.77 7.30 12.86
C THR A 266 24.54 6.49 11.80
N ALA A 267 24.80 5.21 12.05
CA ALA A 267 25.46 4.35 11.05
C ALA A 267 24.63 4.22 9.78
N ALA A 268 23.31 4.02 9.91
CA ALA A 268 22.41 3.93 8.75
C ALA A 268 22.30 5.27 7.99
N GLU A 269 22.29 6.40 8.70
CA GLU A 269 22.35 7.74 8.08
C GLU A 269 23.65 7.95 7.29
N ASP A 270 24.80 7.56 7.86
CA ASP A 270 26.09 7.70 7.20
C ASP A 270 26.15 6.90 5.88
N GLU A 271 25.60 5.68 5.89
CA GLU A 271 25.47 4.86 4.67
C GLU A 271 24.55 5.53 3.64
N ALA A 272 23.39 6.04 4.07
CA ALA A 272 22.44 6.72 3.20
C ALA A 272 23.05 8.01 2.61
N ARG A 273 23.75 8.80 3.42
CA ARG A 273 24.48 10.01 3.01
C ARG A 273 25.57 9.72 1.98
N ALA A 274 26.32 8.63 2.20
CA ALA A 274 27.32 8.17 1.25
C ALA A 274 26.69 7.75 -0.09
N ALA A 275 25.55 7.03 -0.05
CA ALA A 275 24.82 6.64 -1.25
C ALA A 275 24.26 7.84 -2.02
N VAL A 276 23.75 8.87 -1.32
CA VAL A 276 23.33 10.15 -1.93
C VAL A 276 24.50 10.80 -2.66
N ALA A 277 25.66 10.92 -2.03
CA ALA A 277 26.84 11.51 -2.63
C ALA A 277 27.32 10.75 -3.87
N GLN A 278 27.33 9.42 -3.81
CA GLN A 278 27.71 8.55 -4.93
C GLN A 278 26.72 8.66 -6.09
N ALA A 279 25.40 8.59 -5.82
CA ALA A 279 24.38 8.75 -6.85
C ALA A 279 24.45 10.14 -7.50
N ARG A 280 24.66 11.20 -6.69
CA ARG A 280 24.79 12.56 -7.20
C ARG A 280 26.02 12.73 -8.11
N ALA A 281 27.14 12.13 -7.73
CA ALA A 281 28.35 12.13 -8.57
C ALA A 281 28.14 11.34 -9.87
N ALA A 282 27.43 10.23 -9.83
CA ALA A 282 27.15 9.39 -10.99
C ALA A 282 26.15 10.04 -11.97
N LEU A 283 25.05 10.58 -11.47
CA LEU A 283 23.99 11.20 -12.30
C LEU A 283 24.39 12.58 -12.82
N GLY A 284 25.19 13.34 -12.08
CA GLY A 284 25.52 14.71 -12.48
C GLY A 284 24.23 15.53 -12.72
N ASP A 285 24.12 16.12 -13.89
CA ASP A 285 22.95 16.92 -14.30
C ASP A 285 21.92 16.11 -15.10
N THR A 286 22.02 14.78 -15.11
CA THR A 286 21.04 13.89 -15.76
C THR A 286 19.64 14.20 -15.24
N PRO A 287 18.66 14.44 -16.13
CA PRO A 287 17.29 14.69 -15.75
C PRO A 287 16.67 13.51 -14.98
N VAL A 288 15.92 13.82 -13.94
CA VAL A 288 15.19 12.82 -13.13
C VAL A 288 13.69 13.08 -13.22
N VAL A 289 12.94 12.01 -13.46
CA VAL A 289 11.47 11.99 -13.45
C VAL A 289 11.01 11.14 -12.27
N VAL A 290 10.17 11.70 -11.43
CA VAL A 290 9.58 11.01 -10.28
C VAL A 290 8.17 10.54 -10.60
N ASP A 291 7.78 9.40 -10.10
CA ASP A 291 6.52 8.73 -10.46
C ASP A 291 5.81 8.12 -9.25
N SER A 292 4.50 8.32 -9.18
CA SER A 292 3.62 7.73 -8.16
C SER A 292 3.48 6.20 -8.23
N SER A 293 4.02 5.55 -9.27
CA SER A 293 4.15 4.09 -9.30
C SER A 293 5.31 3.59 -8.45
N ALA A 294 6.36 4.42 -8.26
CA ALA A 294 7.51 4.11 -7.42
C ALA A 294 7.30 4.53 -5.96
N ALA A 295 6.84 5.76 -5.76
CA ALA A 295 6.73 6.40 -4.46
C ALA A 295 5.27 6.70 -4.12
N MET A 296 4.83 6.35 -2.91
CA MET A 296 3.49 6.69 -2.44
C MET A 296 3.29 8.19 -2.29
N ARG A 297 4.38 8.93 -2.03
CA ARG A 297 4.42 10.40 -1.92
C ARG A 297 5.44 10.96 -2.92
N PRO A 298 5.06 11.08 -4.21
CA PRO A 298 5.99 11.48 -5.26
C PRO A 298 6.50 12.92 -5.12
N PHE A 299 5.72 13.82 -4.53
CA PHE A 299 6.19 15.19 -4.27
C PHE A 299 7.19 15.25 -3.11
N ALA A 300 7.02 14.43 -2.06
CA ALA A 300 8.02 14.30 -1.02
C ALA A 300 9.35 13.77 -1.57
N LEU A 301 9.28 12.77 -2.47
CA LEU A 301 10.47 12.27 -3.16
C LEU A 301 11.11 13.36 -4.05
N ALA A 302 10.33 14.07 -4.84
CA ALA A 302 10.83 15.15 -5.69
C ALA A 302 11.52 16.25 -4.86
N ARG A 303 10.91 16.65 -3.74
CA ARG A 303 11.49 17.62 -2.79
C ARG A 303 12.82 17.13 -2.23
N ALA A 304 12.90 15.88 -1.80
CA ALA A 304 14.13 15.29 -1.25
C ALA A 304 15.24 15.24 -2.32
N LEU A 305 14.93 14.76 -3.52
CA LEU A 305 15.89 14.69 -4.63
C LEU A 305 16.40 16.09 -5.02
N ALA A 306 15.51 17.08 -5.12
CA ALA A 306 15.92 18.46 -5.36
C ALA A 306 16.81 19.00 -4.23
N GLY A 307 16.49 18.68 -2.97
CA GLY A 307 17.31 19.01 -1.81
C GLY A 307 18.71 18.40 -1.84
N TYR A 308 18.85 17.21 -2.41
CA TYR A 308 20.13 16.55 -2.66
C TYR A 308 20.86 17.09 -3.91
N GLY A 309 20.24 18.00 -4.63
CA GLY A 309 20.82 18.63 -5.83
C GLY A 309 20.62 17.84 -7.12
N PHE A 310 19.74 16.85 -7.17
CA PHE A 310 19.38 16.18 -8.42
C PHE A 310 18.52 17.07 -9.31
N ASN A 311 18.65 16.89 -10.63
CA ASN A 311 17.94 17.65 -11.64
C ASN A 311 16.52 17.08 -11.88
N VAL A 312 15.59 17.35 -10.97
CA VAL A 312 14.19 16.91 -11.09
C VAL A 312 13.50 17.73 -12.18
N GLN A 313 12.97 17.08 -13.22
CA GLN A 313 12.32 17.71 -14.37
C GLN A 313 10.80 17.48 -14.41
N ALA A 314 10.33 16.35 -13.89
CA ALA A 314 8.90 16.07 -13.87
C ALA A 314 8.49 15.21 -12.67
N VAL A 315 7.22 15.37 -12.27
CA VAL A 315 6.54 14.52 -11.27
C VAL A 315 5.26 13.96 -11.89
N PHE A 316 5.21 12.66 -12.08
CA PHE A 316 4.02 11.94 -12.51
C PHE A 316 3.19 11.56 -11.27
N ALA A 317 2.25 12.41 -10.92
CA ALA A 317 1.36 12.23 -9.77
C ALA A 317 -0.03 11.73 -10.23
N LEU A 318 -0.07 10.57 -10.91
CA LEU A 318 -1.31 10.00 -11.44
C LEU A 318 -2.31 9.62 -10.34
N HIS A 319 -1.82 9.40 -9.12
CA HIS A 319 -2.59 9.02 -7.94
C HIS A 319 -2.16 9.86 -6.74
N GLU A 320 -2.40 11.16 -6.81
CA GLU A 320 -2.08 12.10 -5.74
C GLU A 320 -2.86 11.76 -4.45
N LYS A 321 -2.21 11.95 -3.29
CA LYS A 321 -2.77 11.72 -1.96
C LYS A 321 -2.69 12.98 -1.12
N ASP A 322 -3.63 13.13 -0.19
CA ASP A 322 -3.71 14.31 0.67
C ASP A 322 -2.48 14.45 1.60
N ASP A 323 -1.86 13.33 1.98
CA ASP A 323 -0.66 13.30 2.81
C ASP A 323 0.63 13.75 2.10
N ASP A 324 0.55 14.09 0.82
CA ASP A 324 1.65 14.68 0.04
C ASP A 324 1.38 16.14 -0.40
N ALA A 325 0.27 16.74 0.07
CA ALA A 325 -0.18 18.05 -0.37
C ALA A 325 0.82 19.17 -0.03
N GLU A 326 1.40 19.18 1.18
CA GLU A 326 2.41 20.16 1.59
C GLU A 326 3.68 20.09 0.72
N ASN A 327 4.10 18.87 0.38
CA ASN A 327 5.25 18.68 -0.52
C ASN A 327 4.95 19.16 -1.93
N ARG A 328 3.70 18.97 -2.40
CA ARG A 328 3.26 19.52 -3.68
C ARG A 328 3.34 21.04 -3.69
N GLU A 329 2.80 21.70 -2.67
CA GLU A 329 2.87 23.16 -2.55
C GLU A 329 4.32 23.65 -2.53
N TRP A 330 5.20 22.91 -1.84
CA TRP A 330 6.63 23.21 -1.83
C TRP A 330 7.25 23.07 -3.23
N VAL A 331 6.95 22.01 -3.99
CA VAL A 331 7.43 21.79 -5.35
C VAL A 331 6.92 22.90 -6.28
N ASP A 332 5.62 23.20 -6.24
CA ASP A 332 5.00 24.25 -7.06
C ASP A 332 5.65 25.63 -6.79
N ALA A 333 6.02 25.93 -5.56
CA ALA A 333 6.62 27.21 -5.17
C ALA A 333 8.12 27.31 -5.43
N ARG A 334 8.86 26.21 -5.27
CA ARG A 334 10.34 26.22 -5.28
C ARG A 334 10.96 25.64 -6.54
N LEU A 335 10.21 24.87 -7.30
CA LEU A 335 10.65 24.24 -8.54
C LEU A 335 9.71 24.58 -9.71
N PRO A 336 9.57 25.87 -10.07
CA PRO A 336 8.58 26.32 -11.07
C PRO A 336 8.82 25.75 -12.48
N GLY A 337 10.00 25.18 -12.75
CA GLY A 337 10.34 24.52 -14.00
C GLY A 337 9.96 23.05 -14.07
N VAL A 338 9.54 22.44 -12.94
CA VAL A 338 9.16 21.03 -12.90
C VAL A 338 7.76 20.83 -13.47
N VAL A 339 7.65 19.92 -14.43
CA VAL A 339 6.36 19.56 -15.04
C VAL A 339 5.60 18.58 -14.15
N VAL A 340 4.39 18.94 -13.73
CA VAL A 340 3.54 18.04 -12.93
C VAL A 340 2.47 17.42 -13.82
N VAL A 341 2.54 16.10 -13.98
CA VAL A 341 1.58 15.30 -14.75
C VAL A 341 0.58 14.64 -13.80
N ARG A 342 -0.66 15.11 -13.81
CA ARG A 342 -1.74 14.62 -12.92
C ARG A 342 -2.67 13.62 -13.59
N SER A 343 -2.60 13.47 -14.90
CA SER A 343 -3.44 12.53 -15.64
C SER A 343 -2.63 11.77 -16.67
N GLY A 344 -3.04 10.52 -16.93
CA GLY A 344 -2.48 9.74 -18.05
C GLY A 344 -3.06 10.15 -19.41
N ARG A 345 -3.62 11.35 -19.57
CA ARG A 345 -4.21 11.80 -20.83
C ARG A 345 -3.17 11.87 -21.93
N TYR A 346 -3.56 11.37 -23.09
CA TYR A 346 -2.69 11.32 -24.27
C TYR A 346 -2.11 12.70 -24.63
N GLU A 347 -2.94 13.75 -24.61
CA GLU A 347 -2.52 15.11 -24.96
C GLU A 347 -1.47 15.69 -24.02
N ASP A 348 -1.58 15.36 -22.73
CA ASP A 348 -0.63 15.87 -21.74
C ASP A 348 0.74 15.20 -21.90
N ILE A 349 0.74 13.89 -22.20
CA ILE A 349 1.97 13.09 -22.30
C ILE A 349 2.74 13.39 -23.60
N VAL A 350 2.04 13.47 -24.76
CA VAL A 350 2.72 13.70 -26.05
C VAL A 350 3.30 15.11 -26.20
N ARG A 351 2.89 16.05 -25.35
CA ARG A 351 3.42 17.42 -25.31
C ARG A 351 4.62 17.57 -24.38
N LEU A 352 4.95 16.54 -23.62
CA LEU A 352 6.09 16.58 -22.72
C LEU A 352 7.38 16.51 -23.54
N ASP A 353 8.16 17.58 -23.47
CA ASP A 353 9.52 17.65 -24.05
C ASP A 353 10.51 17.27 -22.93
N LEU A 354 10.63 15.97 -22.67
CA LEU A 354 11.56 15.44 -21.69
C LEU A 354 12.72 14.73 -22.41
N PRO A 355 13.97 14.88 -21.92
CA PRO A 355 15.12 14.25 -22.54
C PRO A 355 15.02 12.72 -22.51
N GLU A 356 15.40 12.06 -23.62
CA GLU A 356 15.40 10.59 -23.72
C GLU A 356 16.36 9.90 -22.74
N ASP A 357 17.37 10.62 -22.26
CA ASP A 357 18.36 10.14 -21.30
C ASP A 357 17.95 10.34 -19.85
N ALA A 358 16.74 10.85 -19.58
CA ALA A 358 16.20 11.00 -18.24
C ALA A 358 16.12 9.64 -17.50
N VAL A 359 16.42 9.67 -16.21
CA VAL A 359 16.21 8.54 -15.31
C VAL A 359 14.80 8.64 -14.72
N CYS A 360 13.93 7.72 -15.09
CA CYS A 360 12.59 7.63 -14.53
C CYS A 360 12.60 6.77 -13.25
N VAL A 361 12.19 7.37 -12.14
CA VAL A 361 11.98 6.63 -10.88
C VAL A 361 10.53 6.17 -10.85
N GLY A 362 10.29 4.97 -11.40
CA GLY A 362 8.98 4.34 -11.51
C GLY A 362 8.63 3.88 -12.91
N PHE A 363 7.71 2.92 -12.96
CA PHE A 363 7.33 2.24 -14.18
C PHE A 363 6.42 3.05 -15.10
N ASP A 364 5.41 3.74 -14.54
CA ASP A 364 4.37 4.38 -15.35
C ASP A 364 4.95 5.51 -16.23
N SER A 365 5.76 6.37 -15.64
CA SER A 365 6.47 7.42 -16.39
C SER A 365 7.46 6.83 -17.40
N ALA A 366 8.23 5.83 -16.99
CA ALA A 366 9.18 5.17 -17.86
C ALA A 366 8.50 4.51 -19.08
N TYR A 367 7.37 3.84 -18.85
CA TYR A 367 6.57 3.23 -19.92
C TYR A 367 5.98 4.28 -20.88
N LEU A 368 5.40 5.34 -20.32
CA LEU A 368 4.75 6.40 -21.11
C LEU A 368 5.76 7.21 -21.95
N LEU A 369 6.92 7.48 -21.39
CA LEU A 369 7.99 8.24 -22.03
C LEU A 369 8.93 7.37 -22.88
N LYS A 370 8.79 6.03 -22.83
CA LYS A 370 9.74 5.09 -23.45
C LYS A 370 11.17 5.32 -23.00
N ALA A 371 11.33 5.72 -21.73
CA ALA A 371 12.63 6.07 -21.18
C ALA A 371 13.58 4.87 -21.20
N ARG A 372 14.83 5.09 -21.60
CA ARG A 372 15.86 4.04 -21.65
C ARG A 372 16.30 3.59 -20.26
N ARG A 373 16.20 4.49 -19.27
CA ARG A 373 16.70 4.30 -17.93
C ARG A 373 15.56 4.46 -16.94
N PHE A 374 15.30 3.41 -16.16
CA PHE A 374 14.31 3.52 -15.08
C PHE A 374 14.68 2.70 -13.86
N VAL A 375 14.18 3.15 -12.72
CA VAL A 375 14.30 2.51 -11.42
C VAL A 375 13.02 1.74 -11.15
N ASP A 376 13.12 0.42 -11.04
CA ASP A 376 11.99 -0.48 -10.80
C ASP A 376 11.72 -0.62 -9.28
N ILE A 377 11.31 0.46 -8.66
CA ILE A 377 10.74 0.48 -7.31
C ILE A 377 9.22 0.64 -7.45
N GLN A 378 8.47 -0.02 -6.57
CA GLN A 378 7.01 0.00 -6.63
C GLN A 378 6.45 0.40 -5.28
N LYS A 379 5.83 1.59 -5.23
CA LYS A 379 5.07 2.11 -4.07
C LYS A 379 5.78 1.93 -2.74
N ASP A 380 7.08 2.21 -2.72
CA ASP A 380 7.96 2.07 -1.56
C ASP A 380 7.98 0.66 -0.95
N GLU A 381 7.61 -0.37 -1.71
CA GLU A 381 7.52 -1.74 -1.19
C GLU A 381 8.85 -2.23 -0.63
N GLY A 382 8.84 -2.64 0.64
CA GLY A 382 10.02 -3.15 1.36
C GLY A 382 10.94 -2.07 1.89
N LEU A 383 10.69 -0.79 1.62
CA LEU A 383 11.55 0.34 1.97
C LEU A 383 11.04 1.06 3.23
N PHE A 384 11.98 1.47 4.10
CA PHE A 384 11.71 2.36 5.21
C PHE A 384 13.03 2.98 5.73
N GLY A 385 12.93 4.16 6.37
CA GLY A 385 14.04 4.80 7.06
C GLY A 385 15.22 5.19 6.17
N PHE A 386 16.42 5.15 6.72
CA PHE A 386 17.66 5.44 5.99
C PHE A 386 17.97 4.41 4.91
N GLN A 387 17.60 3.16 5.14
CA GLN A 387 17.72 2.10 4.15
C GLN A 387 16.94 2.43 2.87
N ALA A 388 15.73 3.03 2.97
CA ALA A 388 14.96 3.44 1.82
C ALA A 388 15.72 4.48 0.97
N VAL A 389 16.33 5.47 1.63
CA VAL A 389 17.13 6.50 0.95
C VAL A 389 18.33 5.85 0.27
N ARG A 390 19.09 5.01 0.98
CA ARG A 390 20.26 4.31 0.44
C ARG A 390 19.90 3.47 -0.79
N ARG A 391 18.88 2.61 -0.67
CA ARG A 391 18.43 1.72 -1.76
C ARG A 391 17.94 2.48 -3.00
N LEU A 392 17.21 3.57 -2.78
CA LEU A 392 16.76 4.42 -3.88
C LEU A 392 17.96 5.02 -4.62
N MET A 393 18.95 5.56 -3.91
CA MET A 393 20.14 6.17 -4.50
C MET A 393 20.99 5.14 -5.26
N GLU A 394 21.20 3.96 -4.68
CA GLU A 394 21.88 2.84 -5.33
C GLU A 394 21.16 2.42 -6.63
N ALA A 395 19.82 2.33 -6.60
CA ALA A 395 19.02 1.96 -7.75
C ALA A 395 19.07 3.05 -8.86
N MET A 396 19.04 4.33 -8.48
CA MET A 396 19.19 5.44 -9.44
C MET A 396 20.56 5.42 -10.12
N ALA A 397 21.64 5.19 -9.37
CA ALA A 397 22.97 5.05 -9.93
C ALA A 397 23.09 3.83 -10.86
N ALA A 398 22.52 2.69 -10.45
CA ALA A 398 22.52 1.46 -11.26
C ALA A 398 21.73 1.60 -12.57
N ALA A 399 20.67 2.41 -12.59
CA ALA A 399 19.87 2.66 -13.78
C ALA A 399 20.67 3.32 -14.93
N LEU A 400 21.77 4.00 -14.64
CA LEU A 400 22.65 4.57 -15.65
C LEU A 400 23.37 3.51 -16.49
N ALA A 401 23.64 2.34 -15.91
CA ALA A 401 24.33 1.24 -16.56
C ALA A 401 23.39 0.27 -17.29
N SER A 402 22.07 0.46 -17.15
CA SER A 402 21.04 -0.42 -17.74
C SER A 402 20.23 0.31 -18.79
N GLU A 403 19.95 -0.36 -19.91
CA GLU A 403 19.01 0.17 -20.92
C GLU A 403 17.80 -0.76 -21.04
N THR A 404 16.60 -0.18 -20.99
CA THR A 404 15.35 -0.90 -21.15
C THR A 404 14.86 -0.81 -22.59
N ALA A 405 14.63 -1.96 -23.22
CA ALA A 405 13.98 -2.02 -24.52
C ALA A 405 12.47 -2.17 -24.33
N TRP A 406 11.72 -1.15 -24.64
CA TRP A 406 10.25 -1.20 -24.68
C TRP A 406 9.78 -1.86 -25.96
N ARG A 407 9.04 -2.96 -25.81
CA ARG A 407 8.41 -3.69 -26.93
C ARG A 407 6.97 -3.26 -27.16
#